data_2d409f0222b96bb8bbfd80611be050a4
#
_entry.id   2d409f0222b96bb8bbfd80611be050a4
#
_cell.length_a   1.000
_cell.length_b   1.000
_cell.length_c   1.000
_cell.angle_alpha   90.00
_cell.angle_beta   90.00
_cell.angle_gamma   90.00
#
_symmetry.space_group_name_H-M   'P 1'
#
loop_
_entity.id
_entity.type
_entity.pdbx_description
1 polymer ?
#
loop_
_entity_poly.entity_id
_entity_poly.type
_entity_poly.pdbx_seq_one_letter_code
_entity_poly.pdbx_strand_id
1 'polypeptide(L)'
;MKNIKLPYRYDYVGSFLRPDDLKKIRADYEAGKTTYEALKEAEDTAIRDLVAKQKAAGYKLLTDGEFRRKTWYLDFMWGFEGVSHAAPKGGIPFHDVLAVVDDTYLTGKLKLTGTHPFVEHFRFVQALEDENTVAKQTIPSPAQFYEQMIFPMNAETTNKIYPNREELLEDVAKIYRAFIKQLYDAGCRNLQLDDCSWGVCVDPAAPFVFGVEPEKMGDIMDQLLKVNNLALEGKPDDLTVATHICRGNYNSSWASRGGYEPVAERLFAHENVDAYYLEFDDARSGGFEPLRFVTPGKKVVLGLITSKRPELEDKDAVIARIHEAAKYVPLENLCLSPQCGFASCEVGNKLTEGQQWAKLALVKEIAEEIWGK
;
A
#
# COMPACT_ATOMS: atom_id res chain seq x y z
N MET A 1 -12.46 -23.93 4.08
CA MET A 1 -11.94 -22.58 3.73
C MET A 1 -10.80 -22.76 2.74
N LYS A 2 -10.69 -21.88 1.75
CA LYS A 2 -9.59 -21.88 0.79
C LYS A 2 -8.28 -21.61 1.53
N ASN A 3 -7.24 -22.42 1.32
CA ASN A 3 -5.94 -22.24 1.99
C ASN A 3 -5.01 -21.30 1.19
N ILE A 4 -5.57 -20.20 0.65
CA ILE A 4 -4.82 -19.17 -0.08
C ILE A 4 -4.62 -18.01 0.89
N LYS A 5 -3.36 -17.74 1.20
CA LYS A 5 -2.96 -16.66 2.13
C LYS A 5 -1.97 -15.71 1.47
N LEU A 6 -2.03 -14.47 1.87
CA LEU A 6 -1.10 -13.38 1.56
C LEU A 6 0.27 -13.64 2.23
N PRO A 7 1.41 -13.45 1.53
CA PRO A 7 1.53 -13.33 0.09
C PRO A 7 1.53 -14.70 -0.61
N TYR A 8 1.11 -14.73 -1.87
CA TYR A 8 1.36 -15.86 -2.75
C TYR A 8 2.78 -15.76 -3.36
N ARG A 9 3.34 -16.85 -3.93
CA ARG A 9 4.71 -16.88 -4.47
C ARG A 9 4.98 -15.79 -5.50
N TYR A 10 3.98 -15.46 -6.30
CA TYR A 10 3.94 -14.32 -7.19
C TYR A 10 2.70 -13.50 -6.87
N ASP A 11 2.91 -12.22 -6.64
CA ASP A 11 1.85 -11.31 -6.21
C ASP A 11 2.05 -9.94 -6.84
N TYR A 12 1.19 -9.00 -6.50
CA TYR A 12 1.27 -7.59 -6.85
C TYR A 12 0.85 -6.74 -5.63
N VAL A 13 1.24 -5.48 -5.62
CA VAL A 13 0.90 -4.57 -4.52
C VAL A 13 -0.61 -4.31 -4.48
N GLY A 14 -1.25 -4.00 -5.62
CA GLY A 14 -2.72 -3.96 -5.62
C GLY A 14 -3.35 -2.97 -6.57
N SER A 15 -2.71 -1.82 -6.85
CA SER A 15 -3.26 -0.83 -7.78
C SER A 15 -2.87 -1.16 -9.23
N PHE A 16 -3.83 -0.95 -10.14
CA PHE A 16 -3.70 -1.17 -11.58
C PHE A 16 -3.98 0.11 -12.36
N LEU A 17 -3.46 0.19 -13.61
CA LEU A 17 -3.77 1.29 -14.51
C LEU A 17 -5.27 1.38 -14.77
N ARG A 18 -5.88 2.54 -14.49
CA ARG A 18 -7.31 2.76 -14.72
C ARG A 18 -7.59 2.86 -16.21
N PRO A 19 -8.65 2.19 -16.71
CA PRO A 19 -9.14 2.40 -18.08
C PRO A 19 -9.48 3.86 -18.34
N ASP A 20 -9.25 4.34 -19.56
CA ASP A 20 -9.48 5.74 -19.90
C ASP A 20 -10.97 6.12 -19.81
N ASP A 21 -11.88 5.18 -20.12
CA ASP A 21 -13.33 5.39 -19.97
C ASP A 21 -13.72 5.61 -18.49
N LEU A 22 -13.06 4.88 -17.55
CA LEU A 22 -13.29 5.10 -16.12
C LEU A 22 -12.77 6.47 -15.67
N LYS A 23 -11.60 6.89 -16.12
CA LYS A 23 -11.06 8.24 -15.82
C LYS A 23 -11.98 9.33 -16.37
N LYS A 24 -12.52 9.15 -17.58
CA LYS A 24 -13.43 10.09 -18.21
C LYS A 24 -14.74 10.25 -17.43
N ILE A 25 -15.41 9.15 -17.06
CA ILE A 25 -16.68 9.22 -16.33
C ILE A 25 -16.48 9.80 -14.92
N ARG A 26 -15.34 9.58 -14.28
CA ARG A 26 -14.99 10.20 -13.00
C ARG A 26 -14.84 11.72 -13.15
N ALA A 27 -14.12 12.17 -14.18
CA ALA A 27 -13.99 13.59 -14.47
C ALA A 27 -15.35 14.24 -14.79
N ASP A 28 -16.24 13.53 -15.50
CA ASP A 28 -17.59 13.99 -15.78
C ASP A 28 -18.44 14.07 -14.50
N TYR A 29 -18.28 13.13 -13.56
CA TYR A 29 -18.93 13.17 -12.26
C TYR A 29 -18.43 14.36 -11.41
N GLU A 30 -17.11 14.54 -11.29
CA GLU A 30 -16.50 15.67 -10.58
C GLU A 30 -16.95 17.03 -11.16
N ALA A 31 -17.19 17.08 -12.48
CA ALA A 31 -17.72 18.27 -13.16
C ALA A 31 -19.25 18.41 -13.08
N GLY A 32 -19.96 17.52 -12.36
CA GLY A 32 -21.42 17.53 -12.24
C GLY A 32 -22.18 17.17 -13.53
N LYS A 33 -21.53 16.52 -14.50
CA LYS A 33 -22.10 16.14 -15.81
C LYS A 33 -22.76 14.76 -15.82
N THR A 34 -22.51 13.94 -14.79
CA THR A 34 -23.08 12.61 -14.64
C THR A 34 -23.40 12.33 -13.17
N THR A 35 -24.11 11.24 -12.88
CA THR A 35 -24.54 10.86 -11.53
C THR A 35 -23.52 9.93 -10.86
N TYR A 36 -23.60 9.82 -9.53
CA TYR A 36 -22.81 8.86 -8.76
C TYR A 36 -23.11 7.40 -9.16
N GLU A 37 -24.39 7.10 -9.45
CA GLU A 37 -24.81 5.78 -9.88
C GLU A 37 -24.14 5.36 -11.20
N ALA A 38 -24.00 6.28 -12.15
CA ALA A 38 -23.33 6.04 -13.42
C ALA A 38 -21.82 5.83 -13.22
N LEU A 39 -21.18 6.64 -12.36
CA LEU A 39 -19.78 6.42 -11.98
C LEU A 39 -19.59 5.05 -11.33
N LYS A 40 -20.44 4.71 -10.34
CA LYS A 40 -20.39 3.44 -9.64
C LYS A 40 -20.53 2.23 -10.56
N GLU A 41 -21.45 2.30 -11.55
CA GLU A 41 -21.63 1.22 -12.53
C GLU A 41 -20.42 1.06 -13.44
N ALA A 42 -19.79 2.15 -13.85
CA ALA A 42 -18.53 2.10 -14.61
C ALA A 42 -17.38 1.50 -13.79
N GLU A 43 -17.26 1.88 -12.50
CA GLU A 43 -16.30 1.27 -11.57
C GLU A 43 -16.55 -0.22 -11.41
N ASP A 44 -17.80 -0.63 -11.16
CA ASP A 44 -18.20 -2.03 -11.02
C ASP A 44 -17.85 -2.85 -12.27
N THR A 45 -18.09 -2.29 -13.47
CA THR A 45 -17.77 -2.94 -14.74
C THR A 45 -16.25 -3.08 -14.92
N ALA A 46 -15.50 -2.00 -14.70
CA ALA A 46 -14.04 -2.00 -14.83
C ALA A 46 -13.37 -2.97 -13.84
N ILE A 47 -13.89 -3.08 -12.60
CA ILE A 47 -13.37 -4.00 -11.59
C ILE A 47 -13.68 -5.47 -11.97
N ARG A 48 -14.87 -5.78 -12.50
CA ARG A 48 -15.17 -7.14 -12.99
C ARG A 48 -14.21 -7.55 -14.11
N ASP A 49 -13.96 -6.66 -15.07
CA ASP A 49 -13.02 -6.91 -16.17
C ASP A 49 -11.58 -7.11 -15.65
N LEU A 50 -11.16 -6.27 -14.70
CA LEU A 50 -9.85 -6.41 -14.07
C LEU A 50 -9.70 -7.73 -13.34
N VAL A 51 -10.68 -8.13 -12.53
CA VAL A 51 -10.68 -9.40 -11.80
C VAL A 51 -10.66 -10.60 -12.76
N ALA A 52 -11.39 -10.54 -13.87
CA ALA A 52 -11.32 -11.56 -14.90
C ALA A 52 -9.91 -11.68 -15.51
N LYS A 53 -9.24 -10.55 -15.76
CA LYS A 53 -7.84 -10.52 -16.25
C LYS A 53 -6.85 -11.06 -15.20
N GLN A 54 -7.01 -10.71 -13.91
CA GLN A 54 -6.18 -11.23 -12.82
C GLN A 54 -6.27 -12.78 -12.76
N LYS A 55 -7.48 -13.32 -12.83
CA LYS A 55 -7.72 -14.77 -12.86
C LYS A 55 -7.13 -15.44 -14.09
N ALA A 56 -7.35 -14.85 -15.28
CA ALA A 56 -6.79 -15.37 -16.54
C ALA A 56 -5.26 -15.39 -16.53
N ALA A 57 -4.62 -14.40 -15.90
CA ALA A 57 -3.18 -14.36 -15.67
C ALA A 57 -2.70 -15.38 -14.61
N GLY A 58 -3.62 -16.03 -13.89
CA GLY A 58 -3.34 -17.09 -12.90
C GLY A 58 -3.06 -16.58 -11.50
N TYR A 59 -3.29 -15.30 -11.21
CA TYR A 59 -3.13 -14.73 -9.87
C TYR A 59 -4.18 -15.28 -8.91
N LYS A 60 -3.79 -15.46 -7.66
CA LYS A 60 -4.60 -16.10 -6.61
C LYS A 60 -5.25 -15.11 -5.65
N LEU A 61 -4.60 -13.97 -5.46
CA LEU A 61 -5.10 -12.87 -4.64
C LEU A 61 -5.69 -11.81 -5.58
N LEU A 62 -6.94 -11.43 -5.34
CA LEU A 62 -7.69 -10.49 -6.17
C LEU A 62 -7.81 -9.14 -5.48
N THR A 63 -7.63 -8.04 -6.22
CA THR A 63 -7.91 -6.68 -5.76
C THR A 63 -8.87 -5.98 -6.72
N ASP A 64 -9.48 -4.88 -6.25
CA ASP A 64 -10.27 -3.97 -7.09
C ASP A 64 -9.40 -3.06 -7.98
N GLY A 65 -8.07 -3.22 -7.95
CA GLY A 65 -7.12 -2.36 -8.66
C GLY A 65 -7.09 -0.92 -8.15
N GLU A 66 -7.78 -0.64 -7.05
CA GLU A 66 -8.01 0.69 -6.49
C GLU A 66 -8.82 1.60 -7.44
N PHE A 67 -9.65 0.99 -8.30
CA PHE A 67 -10.40 1.70 -9.33
C PHE A 67 -11.46 2.66 -8.78
N ARG A 68 -11.85 2.50 -7.50
CA ARG A 68 -12.76 3.43 -6.81
C ARG A 68 -12.05 4.61 -6.16
N ARG A 69 -10.71 4.62 -6.15
CA ARG A 69 -9.89 5.61 -5.44
C ARG A 69 -9.28 6.62 -6.42
N LYS A 70 -9.27 7.88 -6.04
CA LYS A 70 -8.49 8.93 -6.69
C LYS A 70 -7.01 8.82 -6.27
N THR A 71 -6.80 8.57 -4.97
CA THR A 71 -5.49 8.34 -4.35
C THR A 71 -5.53 7.09 -3.49
N TRP A 72 -4.41 6.38 -3.40
CA TRP A 72 -4.33 5.11 -2.68
C TRP A 72 -4.66 5.22 -1.17
N TYR A 73 -4.44 6.39 -0.55
CA TYR A 73 -4.52 6.58 0.91
C TYR A 73 -5.57 7.59 1.38
N LEU A 74 -5.74 8.73 0.68
CA LEU A 74 -6.61 9.81 1.16
C LEU A 74 -8.08 9.41 1.14
N ASP A 75 -8.52 8.73 0.08
CA ASP A 75 -9.90 8.24 -0.05
C ASP A 75 -10.31 7.33 1.13
N PHE A 76 -9.36 6.56 1.69
CA PHE A 76 -9.60 5.80 2.90
C PHE A 76 -9.77 6.70 4.12
N MET A 77 -8.91 7.71 4.28
CA MET A 77 -8.96 8.61 5.42
C MET A 77 -10.27 9.39 5.51
N TRP A 78 -10.85 9.74 4.37
CA TRP A 78 -12.13 10.47 4.30
C TRP A 78 -13.34 9.65 4.77
N GLY A 79 -13.19 8.34 4.91
CA GLY A 79 -14.21 7.45 5.48
C GLY A 79 -14.39 7.58 6.99
N PHE A 80 -13.58 8.39 7.69
CA PHE A 80 -13.67 8.59 9.13
C PHE A 80 -14.23 9.97 9.50
N GLU A 81 -15.06 10.02 10.53
CA GLU A 81 -15.48 11.28 11.15
C GLU A 81 -14.28 11.98 11.77
N GLY A 82 -14.22 13.29 11.64
CA GLY A 82 -13.11 14.11 12.11
C GLY A 82 -12.03 14.37 11.07
N VAL A 83 -12.16 13.83 9.86
CA VAL A 83 -11.29 14.11 8.71
C VAL A 83 -12.06 14.91 7.68
N SER A 84 -11.40 15.86 7.05
CA SER A 84 -11.92 16.62 5.89
C SER A 84 -10.83 16.84 4.86
N HIS A 85 -11.23 17.26 3.66
CA HIS A 85 -10.30 17.58 2.59
C HIS A 85 -10.73 18.84 1.83
N ALA A 86 -9.80 19.41 1.09
CA ALA A 86 -10.01 20.55 0.22
C ALA A 86 -9.15 20.43 -1.04
N ALA A 87 -9.46 21.23 -2.04
CA ALA A 87 -8.63 21.34 -3.23
C ALA A 87 -7.17 21.66 -2.85
N PRO A 88 -6.19 21.08 -3.55
CA PRO A 88 -4.78 21.20 -3.19
C PRO A 88 -4.29 22.65 -3.27
N LYS A 89 -3.54 23.09 -2.27
CA LYS A 89 -2.85 24.38 -2.25
C LYS A 89 -1.43 24.30 -2.78
N GLY A 90 -0.91 23.09 -2.95
CA GLY A 90 0.46 22.82 -3.40
C GLY A 90 0.58 21.41 -3.94
N GLY A 91 1.79 20.85 -3.88
CA GLY A 91 2.07 19.47 -4.25
C GLY A 91 3.18 18.89 -3.42
N ILE A 92 3.21 17.57 -3.33
CA ILE A 92 4.27 16.81 -2.67
C ILE A 92 5.42 16.65 -3.68
N PRO A 93 6.66 17.06 -3.33
CA PRO A 93 7.79 16.89 -4.21
C PRO A 93 8.12 15.40 -4.43
N PHE A 94 8.16 14.99 -5.69
CA PHE A 94 8.74 13.74 -6.16
C PHE A 94 10.02 14.07 -6.95
N HIS A 95 10.79 13.07 -7.34
CA HIS A 95 12.10 13.26 -7.97
C HIS A 95 12.07 14.25 -9.16
N ASP A 96 11.09 14.13 -10.03
CA ASP A 96 10.98 14.91 -11.29
C ASP A 96 9.58 15.48 -11.55
N VAL A 97 8.67 15.40 -10.56
CA VAL A 97 7.29 15.86 -10.68
C VAL A 97 6.73 16.29 -9.32
N LEU A 98 5.74 17.18 -9.32
CA LEU A 98 4.93 17.47 -8.14
C LEU A 98 3.68 16.58 -8.15
N ALA A 99 3.49 15.80 -7.09
CA ALA A 99 2.25 15.05 -6.90
C ALA A 99 1.20 15.99 -6.31
N VAL A 100 0.18 16.29 -7.10
CA VAL A 100 -0.93 17.17 -6.72
C VAL A 100 -2.08 16.27 -6.25
N VAL A 101 -2.37 16.32 -4.94
CA VAL A 101 -3.43 15.57 -4.28
C VAL A 101 -4.17 16.51 -3.31
N ASP A 102 -5.42 16.17 -2.98
CA ASP A 102 -6.22 17.01 -2.08
C ASP A 102 -5.57 17.19 -0.72
N ASP A 103 -5.61 18.40 -0.18
CA ASP A 103 -5.20 18.68 1.20
C ASP A 103 -6.15 17.93 2.13
N THR A 104 -5.61 17.09 3.00
CA THR A 104 -6.38 16.29 3.97
C THR A 104 -5.95 16.64 5.40
N TYR A 105 -6.91 16.99 6.24
CA TYR A 105 -6.68 17.53 7.59
C TYR A 105 -7.79 17.14 8.57
N LEU A 106 -7.51 17.29 9.86
CA LEU A 106 -8.48 17.04 10.91
C LEU A 106 -9.43 18.24 11.12
N THR A 107 -10.69 17.92 11.37
CA THR A 107 -11.74 18.88 11.77
C THR A 107 -12.33 18.57 13.15
N GLY A 108 -11.98 17.43 13.74
CA GLY A 108 -12.42 16.96 15.04
C GLY A 108 -11.70 15.69 15.47
N LYS A 109 -12.09 15.15 16.61
CA LYS A 109 -11.58 13.85 17.09
C LYS A 109 -11.99 12.74 16.15
N LEU A 110 -11.08 11.80 15.91
CA LEU A 110 -11.29 10.68 15.00
C LEU A 110 -12.32 9.68 15.54
N LYS A 111 -13.25 9.28 14.69
CA LYS A 111 -14.24 8.22 15.01
C LYS A 111 -14.57 7.42 13.74
N LEU A 112 -14.89 6.16 13.94
CA LEU A 112 -15.56 5.35 12.92
C LEU A 112 -17.04 5.25 13.29
N THR A 113 -17.89 5.93 12.51
CA THR A 113 -19.35 5.91 12.64
C THR A 113 -19.96 5.13 11.48
N GLY A 114 -20.77 4.12 11.79
CA GLY A 114 -21.35 3.26 10.76
C GLY A 114 -20.33 2.32 10.10
N THR A 115 -20.62 1.93 8.87
CA THR A 115 -19.76 1.05 8.07
C THR A 115 -18.85 1.88 7.18
N HIS A 116 -17.53 1.62 7.25
CA HIS A 116 -16.58 2.29 6.38
C HIS A 116 -16.78 1.88 4.90
N PRO A 117 -16.72 2.81 3.94
CA PRO A 117 -16.98 2.50 2.51
C PRO A 117 -16.15 1.34 1.94
N PHE A 118 -14.90 1.18 2.39
CA PHE A 118 -14.02 0.12 1.91
C PHE A 118 -14.47 -1.30 2.29
N VAL A 119 -15.39 -1.44 3.22
CA VAL A 119 -16.03 -2.74 3.50
C VAL A 119 -16.89 -3.20 2.32
N GLU A 120 -17.64 -2.28 1.70
CA GLU A 120 -18.43 -2.59 0.49
C GLU A 120 -17.51 -2.81 -0.72
N HIS A 121 -16.39 -2.08 -0.83
CA HIS A 121 -15.39 -2.33 -1.88
C HIS A 121 -14.82 -3.75 -1.76
N PHE A 122 -14.49 -4.19 -0.55
CA PHE A 122 -14.04 -5.56 -0.28
C PHE A 122 -15.10 -6.59 -0.66
N ARG A 123 -16.36 -6.41 -0.19
CA ARG A 123 -17.46 -7.34 -0.50
C ARG A 123 -17.69 -7.51 -1.98
N PHE A 124 -17.51 -6.43 -2.75
CA PHE A 124 -17.65 -6.49 -4.20
C PHE A 124 -16.60 -7.42 -4.84
N VAL A 125 -15.33 -7.31 -4.46
CA VAL A 125 -14.27 -8.21 -4.95
C VAL A 125 -14.46 -9.62 -4.43
N GLN A 126 -14.85 -9.79 -3.17
CA GLN A 126 -15.14 -11.09 -2.56
C GLN A 126 -16.23 -11.85 -3.31
N ALA A 127 -17.27 -11.16 -3.76
CA ALA A 127 -18.34 -11.77 -4.56
C ALA A 127 -17.88 -12.28 -5.93
N LEU A 128 -16.69 -11.85 -6.39
CA LEU A 128 -16.07 -12.30 -7.63
C LEU A 128 -15.06 -13.44 -7.41
N GLU A 129 -14.86 -13.93 -6.20
CA GLU A 129 -14.00 -15.08 -5.92
C GLU A 129 -14.50 -16.37 -6.59
N ASP A 130 -13.59 -17.29 -6.81
CA ASP A 130 -13.88 -18.67 -7.20
C ASP A 130 -13.13 -19.68 -6.31
N GLU A 131 -13.12 -20.95 -6.68
CA GLU A 131 -12.44 -22.02 -5.92
C GLU A 131 -10.93 -21.82 -5.79
N ASN A 132 -10.30 -21.07 -6.71
CA ASN A 132 -8.86 -20.89 -6.85
C ASN A 132 -8.37 -19.50 -6.46
N THR A 133 -9.26 -18.58 -6.07
CA THR A 133 -8.92 -17.18 -5.80
C THR A 133 -9.60 -16.66 -4.55
N VAL A 134 -8.96 -15.67 -3.89
CA VAL A 134 -9.49 -14.96 -2.72
C VAL A 134 -9.23 -13.47 -2.83
N ALA A 135 -10.10 -12.67 -2.24
CA ALA A 135 -9.93 -11.22 -2.17
C ALA A 135 -8.82 -10.82 -1.19
N LYS A 136 -8.01 -9.85 -1.60
CA LYS A 136 -7.05 -9.10 -0.81
C LYS A 136 -7.52 -7.65 -0.71
N GLN A 137 -7.61 -7.11 0.51
CA GLN A 137 -7.91 -5.69 0.71
C GLN A 137 -6.62 -4.93 0.97
N THR A 138 -6.42 -3.82 0.25
CA THR A 138 -5.33 -2.86 0.48
C THR A 138 -5.88 -1.59 1.15
N ILE A 139 -5.17 -1.08 2.15
CA ILE A 139 -5.47 0.17 2.85
C ILE A 139 -4.18 0.87 3.22
N PRO A 140 -4.14 2.20 3.38
CA PRO A 140 -2.97 2.85 3.99
C PRO A 140 -2.73 2.30 5.39
N SER A 141 -1.46 2.25 5.82
CA SER A 141 -1.12 1.84 7.18
C SER A 141 -1.61 2.84 8.22
N PRO A 142 -1.79 2.43 9.50
CA PRO A 142 -2.01 3.37 10.59
C PRO A 142 -0.90 4.42 10.72
N ALA A 143 0.36 4.01 10.48
CA ALA A 143 1.51 4.92 10.47
C ALA A 143 1.38 5.98 9.37
N GLN A 144 0.93 5.61 8.16
CA GLN A 144 0.69 6.55 7.07
C GLN A 144 -0.42 7.55 7.41
N PHE A 145 -1.48 7.12 8.08
CA PHE A 145 -2.52 8.03 8.58
C PHE A 145 -1.97 9.00 9.62
N TYR A 146 -1.27 8.45 10.63
CA TYR A 146 -0.66 9.26 11.70
C TYR A 146 0.35 10.26 11.14
N GLU A 147 1.25 9.83 10.25
CA GLU A 147 2.22 10.65 9.55
C GLU A 147 1.55 11.84 8.84
N GLN A 148 0.49 11.60 8.06
CA GLN A 148 -0.25 12.65 7.35
C GLN A 148 -0.73 13.75 8.31
N MET A 149 -1.16 13.40 9.52
CA MET A 149 -1.69 14.35 10.49
C MET A 149 -0.59 15.10 11.24
N ILE A 150 0.60 14.53 11.36
CA ILE A 150 1.72 15.18 12.09
C ILE A 150 2.66 15.97 11.20
N PHE A 151 2.57 15.83 9.88
CA PHE A 151 3.38 16.63 8.96
C PHE A 151 3.24 18.14 9.23
N PRO A 152 4.29 18.95 9.00
CA PRO A 152 4.29 20.38 9.27
C PRO A 152 3.09 21.14 8.71
N MET A 153 2.60 20.74 7.52
CA MET A 153 1.44 21.35 6.88
C MET A 153 0.14 21.18 7.67
N ASN A 154 0.01 20.10 8.45
CA ASN A 154 -1.18 19.78 9.24
C ASN A 154 -0.97 20.05 10.75
N ALA A 155 0.26 20.27 11.19
CA ALA A 155 0.64 20.31 12.61
C ALA A 155 -0.18 21.33 13.43
N GLU A 156 -0.44 22.52 12.88
CA GLU A 156 -1.22 23.55 13.59
C GLU A 156 -2.66 23.10 13.85
N THR A 157 -3.33 22.58 12.83
CA THR A 157 -4.73 22.09 12.93
C THR A 157 -4.81 20.87 13.83
N THR A 158 -3.88 19.92 13.65
CA THR A 158 -3.80 18.70 14.47
C THR A 158 -3.57 19.03 15.94
N ASN A 159 -2.63 19.94 16.28
CA ASN A 159 -2.32 20.29 17.67
C ASN A 159 -3.48 21.02 18.37
N LYS A 160 -4.37 21.71 17.65
CA LYS A 160 -5.58 22.31 18.24
C LYS A 160 -6.58 21.25 18.67
N ILE A 161 -6.68 20.13 17.95
CA ILE A 161 -7.64 19.03 18.20
C ILE A 161 -7.04 17.99 19.16
N TYR A 162 -5.75 17.70 18.95
CA TYR A 162 -4.94 16.76 19.72
C TYR A 162 -3.68 17.45 20.27
N PRO A 163 -3.79 18.19 21.39
CA PRO A 163 -2.61 18.79 22.04
C PRO A 163 -1.61 17.73 22.51
N ASN A 164 -2.11 16.52 22.83
CA ASN A 164 -1.31 15.36 23.16
C ASN A 164 -1.21 14.41 21.95
N ARG A 165 -0.01 14.23 21.43
CA ARG A 165 0.29 13.34 20.30
C ARG A 165 -0.03 11.87 20.61
N GLU A 166 0.09 11.44 21.86
CA GLU A 166 -0.27 10.09 22.29
C GLU A 166 -1.77 9.82 22.09
N GLU A 167 -2.63 10.79 22.41
CA GLU A 167 -4.08 10.66 22.19
C GLU A 167 -4.44 10.52 20.70
N LEU A 168 -3.76 11.24 19.82
CA LEU A 168 -3.94 11.07 18.37
C LEU A 168 -3.54 9.66 17.94
N LEU A 169 -2.40 9.17 18.42
CA LEU A 169 -1.89 7.83 18.10
C LEU A 169 -2.87 6.74 18.56
N GLU A 170 -3.40 6.85 19.76
CA GLU A 170 -4.40 5.92 20.33
C GLU A 170 -5.71 5.95 19.53
N ASP A 171 -6.20 7.13 19.14
CA ASP A 171 -7.44 7.26 18.36
C ASP A 171 -7.26 6.71 16.95
N VAL A 172 -6.10 6.94 16.28
CA VAL A 172 -5.77 6.29 14.99
C VAL A 172 -5.80 4.78 15.14
N ALA A 173 -5.09 4.22 16.12
CA ALA A 173 -5.09 2.77 16.35
C ALA A 173 -6.51 2.23 16.61
N LYS A 174 -7.34 2.94 17.37
CA LYS A 174 -8.71 2.57 17.68
C LYS A 174 -9.63 2.52 16.47
N ILE A 175 -9.58 3.53 15.59
CA ILE A 175 -10.41 3.53 14.37
C ILE A 175 -9.98 2.43 13.41
N TYR A 176 -8.68 2.13 13.31
CA TYR A 176 -8.17 1.02 12.51
C TYR A 176 -8.60 -0.33 13.06
N ARG A 177 -8.49 -0.59 14.38
CA ARG A 177 -9.02 -1.83 14.98
C ARG A 177 -10.51 -2.02 14.69
N ALA A 178 -11.30 -0.95 14.81
CA ALA A 178 -12.72 -1.01 14.49
C ALA A 178 -12.99 -1.33 13.02
N PHE A 179 -12.23 -0.72 12.11
CA PHE A 179 -12.33 -0.98 10.69
C PHE A 179 -11.86 -2.40 10.32
N ILE A 180 -10.72 -2.85 10.85
CA ILE A 180 -10.21 -4.22 10.64
C ILE A 180 -11.24 -5.25 11.10
N LYS A 181 -11.91 -4.99 12.22
CA LYS A 181 -13.01 -5.84 12.67
C LYS A 181 -14.17 -5.87 11.67
N GLN A 182 -14.57 -4.72 11.12
CA GLN A 182 -15.63 -4.68 10.07
C GLN A 182 -15.23 -5.49 8.84
N LEU A 183 -13.98 -5.38 8.38
CA LEU A 183 -13.47 -6.18 7.26
C LEU A 183 -13.46 -7.68 7.58
N TYR A 184 -12.99 -8.04 8.77
CA TYR A 184 -12.95 -9.43 9.20
C TYR A 184 -14.36 -10.04 9.28
N ASP A 185 -15.32 -9.31 9.85
CA ASP A 185 -16.73 -9.71 9.94
C ASP A 185 -17.37 -9.82 8.53
N ALA A 186 -16.90 -9.02 7.56
CA ALA A 186 -17.29 -9.14 6.15
C ALA A 186 -16.64 -10.33 5.42
N GLY A 187 -15.73 -11.05 6.08
CA GLY A 187 -15.06 -12.25 5.54
C GLY A 187 -13.64 -12.03 5.07
N CYS A 188 -13.04 -10.85 5.24
CA CYS A 188 -11.64 -10.59 4.88
C CYS A 188 -10.69 -11.46 5.70
N ARG A 189 -9.73 -12.10 5.01
CA ARG A 189 -8.66 -12.90 5.62
C ARG A 189 -7.28 -12.51 5.12
N ASN A 190 -7.21 -11.57 4.16
CA ASN A 190 -5.98 -11.10 3.55
C ASN A 190 -5.99 -9.58 3.49
N LEU A 191 -5.27 -8.94 4.40
CA LEU A 191 -5.17 -7.47 4.53
C LEU A 191 -3.74 -7.01 4.23
N GLN A 192 -3.59 -6.01 3.36
CA GLN A 192 -2.33 -5.34 3.11
C GLN A 192 -2.40 -3.90 3.60
N LEU A 193 -1.41 -3.52 4.42
CA LEU A 193 -1.16 -2.14 4.85
C LEU A 193 -0.14 -1.52 3.89
N ASP A 194 -0.50 -0.44 3.22
CA ASP A 194 0.41 0.29 2.35
C ASP A 194 1.03 1.45 3.16
N ASP A 195 2.36 1.47 3.26
CA ASP A 195 3.10 2.31 4.18
C ASP A 195 4.26 3.04 3.48
N CYS A 196 4.12 4.33 3.24
CA CYS A 196 5.22 5.17 2.76
C CYS A 196 6.05 5.76 3.90
N SER A 197 5.57 5.72 5.16
CA SER A 197 6.23 6.40 6.28
C SER A 197 7.64 5.86 6.53
N TRP A 198 7.81 4.53 6.48
CA TRP A 198 9.13 3.90 6.57
C TRP A 198 10.02 4.25 5.37
N GLY A 199 9.42 4.40 4.17
CA GLY A 199 10.12 4.87 2.98
C GLY A 199 10.63 6.31 3.12
N VAL A 200 9.89 7.18 3.80
CA VAL A 200 10.34 8.53 4.15
C VAL A 200 11.45 8.47 5.20
N CYS A 201 11.32 7.63 6.24
CA CYS A 201 12.30 7.52 7.33
C CYS A 201 13.69 7.06 6.88
N VAL A 202 13.83 6.34 5.76
CA VAL A 202 15.13 5.94 5.21
C VAL A 202 15.81 7.03 4.39
N ASP A 203 15.09 8.09 4.00
CA ASP A 203 15.65 9.19 3.23
C ASP A 203 16.48 10.12 4.12
N PRO A 204 17.67 10.57 3.69
CA PRO A 204 18.44 11.58 4.43
C PRO A 204 17.67 12.90 4.69
N ALA A 205 16.65 13.20 3.90
CA ALA A 205 15.80 14.36 4.08
C ALA A 205 14.67 14.16 5.12
N ALA A 206 14.52 12.97 5.71
CA ALA A 206 13.45 12.65 6.66
C ALA A 206 13.28 13.68 7.79
N PRO A 207 14.35 14.18 8.48
CA PRO A 207 14.21 15.19 9.52
C PRO A 207 13.53 16.46 9.01
N PHE A 208 13.89 16.90 7.82
CA PHE A 208 13.28 18.08 7.18
C PHE A 208 11.79 17.82 6.84
N VAL A 209 11.47 16.64 6.31
CA VAL A 209 10.10 16.26 5.94
C VAL A 209 9.19 16.22 7.16
N PHE A 210 9.67 15.65 8.28
CA PHE A 210 8.94 15.61 9.55
C PHE A 210 9.01 16.94 10.34
N GLY A 211 9.87 17.90 9.95
CA GLY A 211 10.05 19.15 10.67
C GLY A 211 10.64 18.94 12.07
N VAL A 212 11.56 18.00 12.21
CA VAL A 212 12.22 17.67 13.48
C VAL A 212 13.74 17.68 13.34
N GLU A 213 14.44 17.81 14.47
CA GLU A 213 15.90 17.64 14.50
C GLU A 213 16.28 16.16 14.24
N PRO A 214 17.44 15.89 13.60
CA PRO A 214 17.86 14.51 13.26
C PRO A 214 17.84 13.55 14.44
N GLU A 215 18.16 14.00 15.64
CA GLU A 215 18.20 13.20 16.88
C GLU A 215 16.78 12.75 17.31
N LYS A 216 15.73 13.39 16.80
CA LYS A 216 14.33 13.07 17.08
C LYS A 216 13.71 12.07 16.12
N MET A 217 14.42 11.67 15.07
CA MET A 217 13.90 10.68 14.12
C MET A 217 13.63 9.33 14.78
N GLY A 218 14.41 8.95 15.80
CA GLY A 218 14.15 7.75 16.59
C GLY A 218 12.78 7.77 17.25
N ASP A 219 12.40 8.89 17.87
CA ASP A 219 11.09 9.06 18.52
C ASP A 219 9.94 8.97 17.48
N ILE A 220 10.14 9.52 16.28
CA ILE A 220 9.16 9.40 15.18
C ILE A 220 8.99 7.94 14.76
N MET A 221 10.08 7.24 14.48
CA MET A 221 10.03 5.83 14.09
C MET A 221 9.38 4.94 15.16
N ASP A 222 9.63 5.22 16.44
CA ASP A 222 8.99 4.49 17.55
C ASP A 222 7.46 4.75 17.61
N GLN A 223 7.01 5.96 17.31
CA GLN A 223 5.59 6.30 17.21
C GLN A 223 4.92 5.60 16.01
N LEU A 224 5.58 5.57 14.84
CA LEU A 224 5.08 4.87 13.65
C LEU A 224 4.93 3.37 13.90
N LEU A 225 5.94 2.74 14.49
CA LEU A 225 5.87 1.32 14.90
C LEU A 225 4.75 1.08 15.91
N LYS A 226 4.66 1.94 16.92
CA LYS A 226 3.65 1.83 17.98
C LYS A 226 2.23 1.89 17.42
N VAL A 227 1.92 2.84 16.54
CA VAL A 227 0.56 2.97 16.00
C VAL A 227 0.18 1.80 15.11
N ASN A 228 1.11 1.27 14.28
CA ASN A 228 0.88 0.07 13.48
C ASN A 228 0.58 -1.14 14.39
N ASN A 229 1.39 -1.36 15.40
CA ASN A 229 1.22 -2.51 16.31
C ASN A 229 -0.06 -2.41 17.15
N LEU A 230 -0.38 -1.24 17.70
CA LEU A 230 -1.62 -1.02 18.43
C LEU A 230 -2.86 -1.22 17.57
N ALA A 231 -2.81 -0.83 16.29
CA ALA A 231 -3.93 -1.05 15.36
C ALA A 231 -4.17 -2.53 15.04
N LEU A 232 -3.13 -3.38 15.16
CA LEU A 232 -3.20 -4.81 14.94
C LEU A 232 -3.42 -5.62 16.23
N GLU A 233 -3.45 -4.96 17.38
CA GLU A 233 -3.67 -5.64 18.66
C GLU A 233 -5.02 -6.35 18.71
N GLY A 234 -4.99 -7.65 19.05
CA GLY A 234 -6.18 -8.48 19.10
C GLY A 234 -6.75 -8.87 17.74
N LYS A 235 -5.99 -8.71 16.64
CA LYS A 235 -6.40 -9.25 15.34
C LYS A 235 -6.63 -10.76 15.43
N PRO A 236 -7.65 -11.32 14.72
CA PRO A 236 -7.83 -12.77 14.67
C PRO A 236 -6.64 -13.50 14.06
N ASP A 237 -6.32 -14.69 14.57
CA ASP A 237 -5.15 -15.49 14.13
C ASP A 237 -5.24 -15.94 12.66
N ASP A 238 -6.46 -16.05 12.12
CA ASP A 238 -6.68 -16.42 10.72
C ASP A 238 -6.74 -15.22 9.76
N LEU A 239 -6.57 -13.99 10.26
CA LEU A 239 -6.36 -12.79 9.46
C LEU A 239 -4.86 -12.62 9.19
N THR A 240 -4.45 -12.85 7.95
CA THR A 240 -3.08 -12.57 7.49
C THR A 240 -2.95 -11.09 7.15
N VAL A 241 -1.94 -10.43 7.73
CA VAL A 241 -1.64 -9.03 7.49
C VAL A 241 -0.23 -8.88 6.92
N ALA A 242 -0.11 -8.21 5.79
CA ALA A 242 1.19 -7.81 5.23
C ALA A 242 1.30 -6.27 5.22
N THR A 243 2.53 -5.76 5.20
CA THR A 243 2.79 -4.35 4.96
C THR A 243 3.61 -4.17 3.69
N HIS A 244 3.27 -3.15 2.89
CA HIS A 244 4.05 -2.73 1.72
C HIS A 244 4.77 -1.44 2.03
N ILE A 245 6.10 -1.47 1.98
CA ILE A 245 6.93 -0.28 2.20
C ILE A 245 7.23 0.38 0.87
N CYS A 246 6.56 1.50 0.64
CA CYS A 246 6.67 2.29 -0.58
C CYS A 246 7.66 3.45 -0.42
N ARG A 247 8.33 3.83 -1.51
CA ARG A 247 9.16 5.04 -1.60
C ARG A 247 8.56 6.13 -2.48
N GLY A 248 7.25 6.09 -2.63
CA GLY A 248 6.51 6.97 -3.53
C GLY A 248 6.38 6.38 -4.94
N ASN A 249 5.19 6.52 -5.50
CA ASN A 249 4.86 6.06 -6.83
C ASN A 249 3.79 6.99 -7.44
N TYR A 250 4.21 7.98 -8.20
CA TYR A 250 3.34 8.94 -8.84
C TYR A 250 3.84 9.27 -10.24
N ASN A 251 3.03 8.98 -11.26
CA ASN A 251 3.35 9.27 -12.67
C ASN A 251 4.75 8.77 -13.08
N SER A 252 5.11 7.54 -12.67
CA SER A 252 6.42 6.89 -12.86
C SER A 252 7.59 7.51 -12.08
N SER A 253 7.33 8.44 -11.17
CA SER A 253 8.34 9.05 -10.30
C SER A 253 8.32 8.47 -8.88
N TRP A 254 9.34 8.76 -8.09
CA TRP A 254 9.52 8.34 -6.69
C TRP A 254 9.75 9.56 -5.79
N ALA A 255 9.46 9.44 -4.49
CA ALA A 255 9.57 10.53 -3.52
C ALA A 255 10.82 10.42 -2.64
N SER A 256 11.19 9.19 -2.23
CA SER A 256 12.28 8.98 -1.27
C SER A 256 13.30 7.94 -1.75
N ARG A 257 14.51 7.99 -1.17
CA ARG A 257 15.63 7.11 -1.48
C ARG A 257 16.36 6.70 -0.20
N GLY A 258 16.99 5.55 -0.21
CA GLY A 258 17.79 5.00 0.89
C GLY A 258 17.54 3.51 1.07
N GLY A 259 18.55 2.80 1.52
CA GLY A 259 18.43 1.39 1.93
C GLY A 259 17.67 1.26 3.25
N TYR A 260 17.18 0.06 3.56
CA TYR A 260 16.37 -0.18 4.76
C TYR A 260 17.16 -0.16 6.09
N GLU A 261 18.48 -0.10 6.08
CA GLU A 261 19.30 -0.22 7.29
C GLU A 261 18.88 0.70 8.44
N PRO A 262 18.55 2.00 8.24
CA PRO A 262 18.16 2.90 9.35
C PRO A 262 16.89 2.49 10.10
N VAL A 263 16.01 1.73 9.45
CA VAL A 263 14.72 1.30 10.00
C VAL A 263 14.62 -0.21 10.27
N ALA A 264 15.62 -0.97 9.83
CA ALA A 264 15.55 -2.43 9.70
C ALA A 264 15.18 -3.15 10.99
N GLU A 265 15.85 -2.82 12.10
CA GLU A 265 15.60 -3.47 13.40
C GLU A 265 14.17 -3.17 13.88
N ARG A 266 13.75 -1.88 13.85
CA ARG A 266 12.39 -1.48 14.25
C ARG A 266 11.34 -2.15 13.39
N LEU A 267 11.48 -2.03 12.08
CA LEU A 267 10.50 -2.51 11.11
C LEU A 267 10.45 -4.06 11.11
N PHE A 268 11.58 -4.72 10.83
CA PHE A 268 11.57 -6.15 10.55
C PHE A 268 11.52 -7.03 11.80
N ALA A 269 12.09 -6.57 12.92
CA ALA A 269 12.07 -7.36 14.15
C ALA A 269 10.81 -7.11 15.00
N HIS A 270 10.17 -5.92 14.91
CA HIS A 270 9.17 -5.52 15.88
C HIS A 270 7.79 -5.19 15.32
N GLU A 271 7.60 -5.02 14.02
CA GLU A 271 6.25 -4.80 13.48
C GLU A 271 5.45 -6.11 13.44
N ASN A 272 4.19 -6.07 13.91
CA ASN A 272 3.32 -7.24 14.09
C ASN A 272 2.56 -7.62 12.81
N VAL A 273 3.30 -7.79 11.69
CA VAL A 273 2.77 -8.26 10.41
C VAL A 273 3.31 -9.64 10.07
N ASP A 274 2.61 -10.36 9.19
CA ASP A 274 2.99 -11.71 8.75
C ASP A 274 3.95 -11.67 7.54
N ALA A 275 3.98 -10.56 6.79
CA ALA A 275 4.82 -10.42 5.60
C ALA A 275 5.15 -8.96 5.26
N TYR A 276 6.21 -8.77 4.50
CA TYR A 276 6.68 -7.47 3.97
C TYR A 276 6.75 -7.50 2.45
N TYR A 277 6.19 -6.49 1.77
CA TYR A 277 6.41 -6.18 0.36
C TYR A 277 7.41 -5.03 0.29
N LEU A 278 8.59 -5.27 -0.26
CA LEU A 278 9.71 -4.35 -0.19
C LEU A 278 10.21 -3.95 -1.58
N GLU A 279 10.41 -2.65 -1.81
CA GLU A 279 11.01 -2.15 -3.05
C GLU A 279 12.50 -2.46 -3.11
N PHE A 280 12.91 -3.16 -4.17
CA PHE A 280 14.29 -3.49 -4.51
C PHE A 280 14.56 -3.44 -6.03
N ASP A 281 13.79 -2.66 -6.77
CA ASP A 281 13.85 -2.61 -8.24
C ASP A 281 15.10 -1.91 -8.81
N ASP A 282 15.75 -1.05 -8.01
CA ASP A 282 16.97 -0.37 -8.41
C ASP A 282 17.93 -0.09 -7.24
N ALA A 283 19.10 0.49 -7.55
CA ALA A 283 20.14 0.80 -6.55
C ALA A 283 19.71 1.80 -5.46
N ARG A 284 18.65 2.58 -5.70
CA ARG A 284 18.08 3.53 -4.74
C ARG A 284 17.62 2.85 -3.44
N SER A 285 17.22 1.59 -3.52
CA SER A 285 16.70 0.80 -2.39
C SER A 285 17.80 0.12 -1.55
N GLY A 286 19.08 0.20 -1.95
CA GLY A 286 20.18 -0.46 -1.26
C GLY A 286 20.23 -1.98 -1.47
N GLY A 287 20.99 -2.67 -0.64
CA GLY A 287 21.16 -4.12 -0.66
C GLY A 287 20.17 -4.86 0.25
N PHE A 288 20.38 -6.18 0.36
CA PHE A 288 19.50 -7.08 1.12
C PHE A 288 19.96 -7.32 2.57
N GLU A 289 21.11 -6.79 3.00
CA GLU A 289 21.67 -6.96 4.34
C GLU A 289 20.68 -6.63 5.47
N PRO A 290 19.82 -5.60 5.34
CA PRO A 290 18.82 -5.27 6.35
C PRO A 290 17.81 -6.40 6.62
N LEU A 291 17.61 -7.32 5.68
CA LEU A 291 16.71 -8.47 5.85
C LEU A 291 17.14 -9.44 6.94
N ARG A 292 18.40 -9.37 7.42
CA ARG A 292 18.87 -10.14 8.58
C ARG A 292 18.04 -9.91 9.86
N PHE A 293 17.32 -8.78 9.95
CA PHE A 293 16.45 -8.47 11.07
C PHE A 293 15.02 -9.04 10.92
N VAL A 294 14.69 -9.63 9.79
CA VAL A 294 13.36 -10.22 9.60
C VAL A 294 13.14 -11.36 10.59
N THR A 295 12.09 -11.26 11.39
CA THR A 295 11.73 -12.29 12.36
C THR A 295 11.49 -13.63 11.64
N PRO A 296 12.07 -14.73 12.12
CA PRO A 296 11.88 -16.06 11.52
C PRO A 296 10.40 -16.42 11.35
N GLY A 297 10.07 -16.97 10.19
CA GLY A 297 8.71 -17.34 9.81
C GLY A 297 7.91 -16.29 9.06
N LYS A 298 8.29 -15.01 9.13
CA LYS A 298 7.69 -13.97 8.28
C LYS A 298 8.14 -14.11 6.83
N LYS A 299 7.27 -13.73 5.90
CA LYS A 299 7.59 -13.75 4.48
C LYS A 299 8.07 -12.38 3.99
N VAL A 300 8.92 -12.40 2.97
CA VAL A 300 9.39 -11.21 2.28
C VAL A 300 9.07 -11.32 0.79
N VAL A 301 8.30 -10.37 0.29
CA VAL A 301 7.99 -10.24 -1.13
C VAL A 301 8.97 -9.24 -1.71
N LEU A 302 9.85 -9.73 -2.57
CA LEU A 302 10.87 -8.93 -3.23
C LEU A 302 10.27 -8.18 -4.42
N GLY A 303 10.16 -6.89 -4.31
CA GLY A 303 9.72 -5.99 -5.36
C GLY A 303 10.87 -5.70 -6.33
N LEU A 304 11.22 -6.66 -7.18
CA LEU A 304 12.36 -6.59 -8.10
C LEU A 304 12.00 -6.10 -9.50
N ILE A 305 10.71 -6.10 -9.84
CA ILE A 305 10.22 -5.68 -11.14
C ILE A 305 9.66 -4.27 -11.02
N THR A 306 10.22 -3.31 -11.79
CA THR A 306 9.74 -1.93 -11.71
C THR A 306 8.37 -1.74 -12.36
N SER A 307 7.46 -1.04 -11.67
CA SER A 307 6.19 -0.58 -12.25
C SER A 307 6.30 0.83 -12.86
N LYS A 308 7.50 1.42 -12.89
CA LYS A 308 7.72 2.81 -13.32
C LYS A 308 8.17 2.93 -14.77
N ARG A 309 8.70 1.86 -15.36
CA ARG A 309 9.25 1.83 -16.72
C ARG A 309 8.68 0.63 -17.49
N PRO A 310 8.48 0.76 -18.82
CA PRO A 310 7.84 -0.28 -19.61
C PRO A 310 8.77 -1.48 -19.93
N GLU A 311 10.08 -1.30 -19.93
CA GLU A 311 11.05 -2.34 -20.29
C GLU A 311 10.96 -3.50 -19.30
N LEU A 312 11.00 -4.73 -19.81
CA LEU A 312 11.08 -5.93 -18.97
C LEU A 312 12.50 -6.06 -18.42
N GLU A 313 12.58 -6.50 -17.18
CA GLU A 313 13.81 -6.85 -16.53
C GLU A 313 14.41 -8.12 -17.13
N ASP A 314 15.75 -8.23 -17.06
CA ASP A 314 16.43 -9.47 -17.39
C ASP A 314 16.11 -10.55 -16.35
N LYS A 315 15.55 -11.65 -16.83
CA LYS A 315 15.07 -12.75 -15.98
C LYS A 315 16.17 -13.35 -15.12
N ASP A 316 17.34 -13.63 -15.71
CA ASP A 316 18.46 -14.26 -15.01
C ASP A 316 19.03 -13.32 -13.94
N ALA A 317 19.06 -12.01 -14.23
CA ALA A 317 19.47 -11.01 -13.25
C ALA A 317 18.49 -10.95 -12.04
N VAL A 318 17.18 -11.04 -12.28
CA VAL A 318 16.18 -11.09 -11.20
C VAL A 318 16.33 -12.36 -10.37
N ILE A 319 16.53 -13.52 -11.02
CA ILE A 319 16.76 -14.79 -10.32
C ILE A 319 18.02 -14.71 -9.45
N ALA A 320 19.11 -14.16 -9.98
CA ALA A 320 20.35 -13.97 -9.21
C ALA A 320 20.13 -13.12 -7.95
N ARG A 321 19.34 -12.05 -8.06
CA ARG A 321 18.98 -11.18 -6.92
C ARG A 321 18.10 -11.88 -5.88
N ILE A 322 17.19 -12.77 -6.30
CA ILE A 322 16.42 -13.59 -5.36
C ILE A 322 17.35 -14.50 -4.56
N HIS A 323 18.33 -15.14 -5.22
CA HIS A 323 19.33 -15.97 -4.53
C HIS A 323 20.27 -15.15 -3.63
N GLU A 324 20.53 -13.89 -3.95
CA GLU A 324 21.26 -12.97 -3.07
C GLU A 324 20.45 -12.69 -1.79
N ALA A 325 19.16 -12.37 -1.91
CA ALA A 325 18.27 -12.16 -0.76
C ALA A 325 18.12 -13.43 0.09
N ALA A 326 18.20 -14.61 -0.53
CA ALA A 326 18.14 -15.91 0.16
C ALA A 326 19.31 -16.18 1.13
N LYS A 327 20.35 -15.35 1.11
CA LYS A 327 21.43 -15.39 2.13
C LYS A 327 20.97 -14.85 3.50
N TYR A 328 19.88 -14.09 3.54
CA TYR A 328 19.36 -13.42 4.74
C TYR A 328 18.00 -13.96 5.18
N VAL A 329 17.15 -14.37 4.26
CA VAL A 329 15.81 -14.93 4.52
C VAL A 329 15.70 -16.24 3.74
N PRO A 330 15.31 -17.37 4.38
CA PRO A 330 15.16 -18.65 3.69
C PRO A 330 14.34 -18.54 2.41
N LEU A 331 14.75 -19.21 1.33
CA LEU A 331 14.13 -19.14 0.00
C LEU A 331 12.61 -19.47 0.04
N GLU A 332 12.22 -20.40 0.92
CA GLU A 332 10.82 -20.74 1.15
C GLU A 332 9.98 -19.62 1.78
N ASN A 333 10.62 -18.60 2.35
CA ASN A 333 9.97 -17.40 2.90
C ASN A 333 10.06 -16.20 1.94
N LEU A 334 10.71 -16.35 0.78
CA LEU A 334 10.74 -15.32 -0.25
C LEU A 334 9.60 -15.50 -1.25
N CYS A 335 9.12 -14.38 -1.76
CA CYS A 335 8.13 -14.26 -2.83
C CYS A 335 8.57 -13.14 -3.79
N LEU A 336 7.91 -13.01 -4.93
CA LEU A 336 8.23 -12.00 -5.95
C LEU A 336 7.02 -11.14 -6.30
N SER A 337 7.23 -9.84 -6.49
CA SER A 337 6.23 -8.90 -7.01
C SER A 337 6.86 -7.75 -7.79
N PRO A 338 6.06 -6.91 -8.48
CA PRO A 338 6.49 -5.56 -8.81
C PRO A 338 6.83 -4.77 -7.54
N GLN A 339 7.71 -3.77 -7.67
CA GLN A 339 8.18 -2.98 -6.52
C GLN A 339 7.06 -2.15 -5.87
N CYS A 340 6.02 -1.77 -6.63
CA CYS A 340 4.83 -1.04 -6.18
C CYS A 340 3.65 -1.40 -7.09
N GLY A 341 2.48 -0.79 -6.86
CA GLY A 341 1.37 -0.82 -7.79
C GLY A 341 1.67 -0.05 -9.09
N PHE A 342 0.82 -0.19 -10.10
CA PHE A 342 0.97 0.49 -11.40
C PHE A 342 0.29 1.87 -11.42
N ALA A 343 -0.61 2.15 -10.48
CA ALA A 343 -1.31 3.41 -10.40
C ALA A 343 -1.79 3.72 -8.97
N SER A 344 -0.88 4.19 -8.12
CA SER A 344 -1.19 4.59 -6.74
C SER A 344 -2.11 5.83 -6.68
N CYS A 345 -2.09 6.66 -7.72
CA CYS A 345 -3.07 7.71 -7.97
C CYS A 345 -3.71 7.50 -9.35
N GLU A 346 -4.83 8.16 -9.60
CA GLU A 346 -5.60 8.00 -10.84
C GLU A 346 -4.77 8.28 -12.10
N VAL A 347 -3.78 9.18 -12.04
CA VAL A 347 -2.90 9.47 -13.17
C VAL A 347 -2.17 8.23 -13.67
N GLY A 348 -1.80 7.30 -12.78
CA GLY A 348 -1.07 6.08 -13.10
C GLY A 348 0.37 6.30 -13.54
N ASN A 349 1.09 5.21 -13.75
CA ASN A 349 2.45 5.21 -14.28
C ASN A 349 2.43 5.23 -15.83
N LYS A 350 3.55 5.63 -16.43
CA LYS A 350 3.71 5.81 -17.88
C LYS A 350 3.94 4.47 -18.58
N LEU A 351 3.02 3.53 -18.39
CA LEU A 351 2.99 2.23 -19.05
C LEU A 351 1.63 2.05 -19.72
N THR A 352 1.58 1.20 -20.73
CA THR A 352 0.31 0.70 -21.27
C THR A 352 -0.19 -0.48 -20.44
N GLU A 353 -1.48 -0.79 -20.55
CA GLU A 353 -2.06 -1.98 -19.91
C GLU A 353 -1.33 -3.27 -20.38
N GLY A 354 -0.99 -3.38 -21.66
CA GLY A 354 -0.24 -4.52 -22.16
C GLY A 354 1.14 -4.68 -21.51
N GLN A 355 1.85 -3.59 -21.27
CA GLN A 355 3.15 -3.60 -20.59
C GLN A 355 2.99 -3.97 -19.10
N GLN A 356 1.95 -3.48 -18.43
CA GLN A 356 1.60 -3.88 -17.06
C GLN A 356 1.43 -5.41 -16.99
N TRP A 357 0.64 -6.01 -17.87
CA TRP A 357 0.41 -7.45 -17.89
C TRP A 357 1.66 -8.25 -18.30
N ALA A 358 2.51 -7.72 -19.18
CA ALA A 358 3.79 -8.36 -19.53
C ALA A 358 4.73 -8.45 -18.32
N LYS A 359 4.80 -7.39 -17.48
CA LYS A 359 5.57 -7.43 -16.23
C LYS A 359 5.02 -8.44 -15.22
N LEU A 360 3.72 -8.53 -15.08
CA LEU A 360 3.08 -9.52 -14.21
C LEU A 360 3.29 -10.95 -14.74
N ALA A 361 3.29 -11.15 -16.05
CA ALA A 361 3.65 -12.45 -16.64
C ALA A 361 5.10 -12.85 -16.32
N LEU A 362 6.05 -11.89 -16.40
CA LEU A 362 7.45 -12.12 -16.03
C LEU A 362 7.60 -12.47 -14.55
N VAL A 363 6.90 -11.76 -13.64
CA VAL A 363 6.88 -12.08 -12.20
C VAL A 363 6.46 -13.54 -11.98
N LYS A 364 5.37 -13.97 -12.61
CA LYS A 364 4.86 -15.33 -12.48
C LYS A 364 5.85 -16.36 -13.06
N GLU A 365 6.38 -16.10 -14.25
CA GLU A 365 7.35 -17.00 -14.91
C GLU A 365 8.56 -17.26 -14.03
N ILE A 366 9.17 -16.19 -13.48
CA ILE A 366 10.31 -16.29 -12.58
C ILE A 366 9.95 -17.07 -11.30
N ALA A 367 8.81 -16.76 -10.72
CA ALA A 367 8.36 -17.42 -9.49
C ALA A 367 8.10 -18.92 -9.70
N GLU A 368 7.47 -19.31 -10.81
CA GLU A 368 7.24 -20.72 -11.16
C GLU A 368 8.55 -21.48 -11.43
N GLU A 369 9.59 -20.80 -11.93
CA GLU A 369 10.90 -21.40 -12.13
C GLU A 369 11.61 -21.68 -10.80
N ILE A 370 11.55 -20.74 -9.86
CA ILE A 370 12.28 -20.84 -8.58
C ILE A 370 11.55 -21.75 -7.57
N TRP A 371 10.23 -21.60 -7.44
CA TRP A 371 9.45 -22.27 -6.39
C TRP A 371 8.53 -23.40 -6.89
N GLY A 372 8.47 -23.62 -8.21
CA GLY A 372 7.53 -24.55 -8.84
C GLY A 372 6.13 -23.95 -9.03
N LYS A 373 5.28 -24.71 -9.73
CA LYS A 373 3.88 -24.32 -10.02
C LYS A 373 2.96 -24.60 -8.83
#